data_cd80b7b1fb661c3b9e762b9a94699477
#
_entry.id   cd80b7b1fb661c3b9e762b9a94699477
#
_cell.length_a   1.000
_cell.length_b   1.000
_cell.length_c   1.000
_cell.angle_alpha   90.00
_cell.angle_beta   90.00
_cell.angle_gamma   90.00
#
_symmetry.space_group_name_H-M   'P 1'
#
loop_
_entity.id
_entity.type
_entity.pdbx_description
1 polymer ?
#
loop_
_entity_poly.entity_id
_entity_poly.type
_entity_poly.pdbx_seq_one_letter_code
_entity_poly.pdbx_strand_id
1 'polypeptide(L)'
;FDSPYYHSLYAHRDHREAEDFISRILSTLQPAKDATILDVGCGRGRHAMEFQRHGYNVTGIDLSPENIRYAKQQAAEKFEQNSPRFLVKDMRKPLDEQFSYIFNLFTSFGYFKDPKDNIRTLQAFRTQLAPNGVGLIDYLNPKWAIDNLKENEQIEQEGILFDIQRSVDKKWIFKDIRFKVNNQDYAFREQVELLELSDFVSLFAKTDLQLVDFFGDYELNSFNVKHSNRQILIYQ
;
A
#
# COMPACT_ATOMS: atom_id res chain seq x y z
N PHE A 1 -10.03 6.01 7.75
CA PHE A 1 -8.77 6.54 7.19
C PHE A 1 -8.83 8.05 6.91
N ASP A 2 -10.00 8.67 6.90
CA ASP A 2 -10.20 10.09 6.56
C ASP A 2 -10.26 10.97 7.82
N SER A 3 -9.22 10.93 8.63
CA SER A 3 -9.07 11.72 9.85
C SER A 3 -7.69 12.36 9.88
N PRO A 4 -7.56 13.65 10.24
CA PRO A 4 -6.27 14.32 10.36
C PRO A 4 -5.37 13.64 11.39
N TYR A 5 -5.93 13.06 12.44
CA TYR A 5 -5.19 12.40 13.51
C TYR A 5 -4.71 10.98 13.17
N TYR A 6 -5.36 10.30 12.22
CA TYR A 6 -4.94 8.99 11.78
C TYR A 6 -3.50 9.00 11.24
N HIS A 7 -3.13 10.07 10.58
CA HIS A 7 -1.80 10.22 10.00
C HIS A 7 -0.71 10.51 11.04
N SER A 8 -1.07 11.15 12.14
CA SER A 8 -0.13 11.38 13.25
C SER A 8 0.41 10.07 13.81
N LEU A 9 -0.44 9.04 13.92
CA LEU A 9 -0.01 7.71 14.37
C LEU A 9 1.10 7.11 13.49
N TYR A 10 1.10 7.45 12.20
CA TYR A 10 2.05 6.92 11.21
C TYR A 10 3.11 7.94 10.79
N ALA A 11 3.20 9.11 11.44
CA ALA A 11 4.14 10.18 11.10
C ALA A 11 5.62 9.75 11.25
N HIS A 12 5.90 8.80 12.15
CA HIS A 12 7.24 8.24 12.37
C HIS A 12 7.74 7.32 11.25
N ARG A 13 6.87 6.93 10.31
CA ARG A 13 7.26 6.10 9.16
C ARG A 13 8.09 6.92 8.20
N ASP A 14 9.40 6.67 8.30
CA ASP A 14 10.46 7.49 7.76
C ASP A 14 10.37 7.58 6.22
N HIS A 15 10.65 8.76 5.69
CA HIS A 15 10.89 8.97 4.27
C HIS A 15 12.01 8.05 3.76
N ARG A 16 13.02 7.76 4.58
CA ARG A 16 14.15 6.87 4.25
C ARG A 16 13.69 5.44 3.94
N GLU A 17 12.74 4.89 4.71
CA GLU A 17 12.19 3.55 4.42
C GLU A 17 11.58 3.49 3.02
N ALA A 18 10.83 4.54 2.63
CA ALA A 18 10.26 4.62 1.28
C ALA A 18 11.35 4.80 0.22
N GLU A 19 12.34 5.67 0.44
CA GLU A 19 13.49 5.90 -0.45
C GLU A 19 14.27 4.60 -0.70
N ASP A 20 14.63 3.90 0.38
CA ASP A 20 15.38 2.65 0.31
C ASP A 20 14.59 1.56 -0.42
N PHE A 21 13.31 1.39 -0.08
CA PHE A 21 12.48 0.37 -0.70
C PHE A 21 12.23 0.65 -2.18
N ILE A 22 11.90 1.89 -2.56
CA ILE A 22 11.72 2.28 -3.96
C ILE A 22 13.03 2.09 -4.74
N SER A 23 14.18 2.47 -4.18
CA SER A 23 15.49 2.26 -4.83
C SER A 23 15.75 0.78 -5.12
N ARG A 24 15.40 -0.12 -4.20
CA ARG A 24 15.53 -1.57 -4.40
C ARG A 24 14.56 -2.09 -5.48
N ILE A 25 13.29 -1.66 -5.44
CA ILE A 25 12.32 -2.00 -6.49
C ILE A 25 12.84 -1.59 -7.86
N LEU A 26 13.32 -0.35 -8.00
CA LEU A 26 13.84 0.17 -9.26
C LEU A 26 15.09 -0.57 -9.73
N SER A 27 15.98 -0.92 -8.81
CA SER A 27 17.18 -1.71 -9.11
C SER A 27 16.85 -3.13 -9.58
N THR A 28 15.78 -3.72 -9.05
CA THR A 28 15.33 -5.07 -9.38
C THR A 28 14.55 -5.11 -10.68
N LEU A 29 13.59 -4.21 -10.85
CA LEU A 29 12.70 -4.19 -12.02
C LEU A 29 13.30 -3.45 -13.23
N GLN A 30 14.26 -2.57 -13.02
CA GLN A 30 14.96 -1.77 -14.03
C GLN A 30 14.00 -1.12 -15.07
N PRO A 31 13.01 -0.30 -14.61
CA PRO A 31 12.04 0.30 -15.52
C PRO A 31 12.74 1.18 -16.58
N ALA A 32 12.19 1.19 -17.81
CA ALA A 32 12.62 2.15 -18.81
C ALA A 32 12.38 3.59 -18.34
N LYS A 33 13.18 4.54 -18.82
CA LYS A 33 13.13 5.94 -18.34
C LYS A 33 11.79 6.64 -18.60
N ASP A 34 11.05 6.20 -19.61
CA ASP A 34 9.73 6.69 -20.01
C ASP A 34 8.57 5.88 -19.40
N ALA A 35 8.87 4.95 -18.52
CA ALA A 35 7.87 4.12 -17.89
C ALA A 35 6.84 4.96 -17.10
N THR A 36 5.58 4.58 -17.23
CA THR A 36 4.45 5.15 -16.47
C THR A 36 4.14 4.28 -15.28
N ILE A 37 3.93 4.90 -14.12
CA ILE A 37 3.69 4.21 -12.84
C ILE A 37 2.33 4.61 -12.28
N LEU A 38 1.55 3.62 -11.85
CA LEU A 38 0.36 3.80 -11.03
C LEU A 38 0.64 3.33 -9.59
N ASP A 39 0.55 4.25 -8.62
CA ASP A 39 0.60 3.96 -7.18
C ASP A 39 -0.82 3.86 -6.64
N VAL A 40 -1.26 2.64 -6.32
CA VAL A 40 -2.64 2.33 -5.90
C VAL A 40 -2.74 2.28 -4.38
N GLY A 41 -3.66 3.08 -3.82
CA GLY A 41 -3.73 3.31 -2.38
C GLY A 41 -2.56 4.18 -1.92
N CYS A 42 -2.22 5.19 -2.70
CA CYS A 42 -1.03 6.02 -2.51
C CYS A 42 -1.01 6.83 -1.20
N GLY A 43 -2.17 6.92 -0.51
CA GLY A 43 -2.30 7.73 0.69
C GLY A 43 -1.89 9.19 0.44
N ARG A 44 -0.98 9.69 1.25
CA ARG A 44 -0.41 11.04 1.14
C ARG A 44 0.71 11.19 0.09
N GLY A 45 0.88 10.17 -0.76
CA GLY A 45 1.76 10.22 -1.93
C GLY A 45 3.26 10.00 -1.66
N ARG A 46 3.63 9.42 -0.52
CA ARG A 46 5.04 9.22 -0.13
C ARG A 46 5.82 8.45 -1.20
N HIS A 47 5.32 7.28 -1.62
CA HIS A 47 5.96 6.45 -2.64
C HIS A 47 5.84 7.05 -4.04
N ALA A 48 4.67 7.59 -4.39
CA ALA A 48 4.47 8.27 -5.67
C ALA A 48 5.46 9.42 -5.87
N MET A 49 5.69 10.25 -4.85
CA MET A 49 6.67 11.34 -4.91
C MET A 49 8.09 10.81 -5.04
N GLU A 50 8.41 9.67 -4.43
CA GLU A 50 9.75 9.09 -4.54
C GLU A 50 10.00 8.54 -5.95
N PHE A 51 9.07 7.80 -6.54
CA PHE A 51 9.17 7.40 -7.95
C PHE A 51 9.34 8.61 -8.88
N GLN A 52 8.62 9.70 -8.62
CA GLN A 52 8.75 10.93 -9.40
C GLN A 52 10.14 11.57 -9.29
N ARG A 53 10.79 11.55 -8.10
CA ARG A 53 12.17 12.02 -7.93
C ARG A 53 13.17 11.22 -8.77
N HIS A 54 12.91 9.93 -8.99
CA HIS A 54 13.68 9.09 -9.90
C HIS A 54 13.37 9.35 -11.38
N GLY A 55 12.48 10.30 -11.71
CA GLY A 55 12.19 10.76 -13.06
C GLY A 55 11.06 10.04 -13.78
N TYR A 56 10.28 9.20 -13.09
CA TYR A 56 9.16 8.48 -13.68
C TYR A 56 7.88 9.33 -13.73
N ASN A 57 7.01 9.04 -14.70
CA ASN A 57 5.68 9.64 -14.77
C ASN A 57 4.72 8.88 -13.84
N VAL A 58 4.30 9.52 -12.75
CA VAL A 58 3.54 8.85 -11.68
C VAL A 58 2.12 9.37 -11.57
N THR A 59 1.18 8.44 -11.47
CA THR A 59 -0.20 8.70 -11.04
C THR A 59 -0.43 7.97 -9.72
N GLY A 60 -0.87 8.68 -8.69
CA GLY A 60 -1.31 8.12 -7.42
C GLY A 60 -2.82 8.14 -7.29
N ILE A 61 -3.42 7.06 -6.84
CA ILE A 61 -4.85 6.98 -6.53
C ILE A 61 -5.08 6.55 -5.08
N ASP A 62 -6.04 7.20 -4.43
CA ASP A 62 -6.49 6.84 -3.08
C ASP A 62 -7.98 7.12 -2.94
N LEU A 63 -8.66 6.39 -2.06
CA LEU A 63 -10.09 6.59 -1.79
C LEU A 63 -10.36 7.86 -0.97
N SER A 64 -9.41 8.30 -0.14
CA SER A 64 -9.54 9.44 0.77
C SER A 64 -9.30 10.77 0.05
N PRO A 65 -10.31 11.65 -0.05
CA PRO A 65 -10.13 13.01 -0.58
C PRO A 65 -9.11 13.82 0.21
N GLU A 66 -9.03 13.63 1.52
CA GLU A 66 -8.09 14.35 2.39
C GLU A 66 -6.64 13.94 2.11
N ASN A 67 -6.37 12.64 1.94
CA ASN A 67 -5.05 12.15 1.53
C ASN A 67 -4.62 12.75 0.20
N ILE A 68 -5.51 12.73 -0.79
CA ILE A 68 -5.22 13.26 -2.12
C ILE A 68 -5.02 14.79 -2.08
N ARG A 69 -5.80 15.51 -1.28
CA ARG A 69 -5.59 16.96 -1.09
C ARG A 69 -4.19 17.25 -0.54
N TYR A 70 -3.80 16.51 0.50
CA TYR A 70 -2.48 16.63 1.12
C TYR A 70 -1.36 16.26 0.13
N ALA A 71 -1.50 15.14 -0.59
CA ALA A 71 -0.52 14.69 -1.58
C ALA A 71 -0.29 15.74 -2.68
N LYS A 72 -1.36 16.36 -3.19
CA LYS A 72 -1.29 17.44 -4.17
C LYS A 72 -0.55 18.67 -3.63
N GLN A 73 -0.86 19.07 -2.39
CA GLN A 73 -0.18 20.19 -1.75
C GLN A 73 1.32 19.92 -1.60
N GLN A 74 1.68 18.77 -1.04
CA GLN A 74 3.09 18.38 -0.87
C GLN A 74 3.85 18.25 -2.19
N ALA A 75 3.17 17.76 -3.23
CA ALA A 75 3.78 17.66 -4.54
C ALA A 75 4.02 19.06 -5.16
N ALA A 76 3.08 19.98 -5.03
CA ALA A 76 3.25 21.36 -5.51
C ALA A 76 4.40 22.11 -4.80
N GLU A 77 4.66 21.79 -3.53
CA GLU A 77 5.78 22.36 -2.76
C GLU A 77 7.16 21.76 -3.15
N LYS A 78 7.18 20.48 -3.59
CA LYS A 78 8.42 19.72 -3.83
C LYS A 78 8.85 19.64 -5.30
N PHE A 79 7.92 19.85 -6.22
CA PHE A 79 8.14 19.70 -7.66
C PHE A 79 7.69 20.99 -8.38
N GLU A 80 8.62 21.73 -8.93
CA GLU A 80 8.34 22.92 -9.75
C GLU A 80 7.74 22.54 -11.12
N GLN A 81 8.20 21.42 -11.67
CA GLN A 81 7.75 20.85 -12.94
C GLN A 81 7.62 19.32 -12.78
N ASN A 82 6.79 18.71 -13.62
CA ASN A 82 6.60 17.26 -13.63
C ASN A 82 6.20 16.69 -12.26
N SER A 83 5.18 17.28 -11.65
CA SER A 83 4.61 16.79 -10.40
C SER A 83 3.81 15.49 -10.61
N PRO A 84 3.80 14.54 -9.66
CA PRO A 84 2.91 13.39 -9.73
C PRO A 84 1.44 13.84 -9.83
N ARG A 85 0.65 13.11 -10.60
CA ARG A 85 -0.79 13.31 -10.67
C ARG A 85 -1.47 12.52 -9.56
N PHE A 86 -2.34 13.16 -8.77
CA PHE A 86 -3.09 12.50 -7.69
C PHE A 86 -4.60 12.58 -7.92
N LEU A 87 -5.31 11.45 -7.78
CA LEU A 87 -6.74 11.34 -8.02
C LEU A 87 -7.46 10.63 -6.88
N VAL A 88 -8.63 11.15 -6.49
CA VAL A 88 -9.55 10.42 -5.62
C VAL A 88 -10.21 9.33 -6.45
N LYS A 89 -9.88 8.07 -6.18
CA LYS A 89 -10.37 6.94 -6.98
C LYS A 89 -10.42 5.66 -6.15
N ASP A 90 -11.47 4.90 -6.35
CA ASP A 90 -11.61 3.53 -5.83
C ASP A 90 -10.77 2.58 -6.69
N MET A 91 -9.86 1.82 -6.08
CA MET A 91 -8.97 0.89 -6.77
C MET A 91 -9.69 -0.25 -7.52
N ARG A 92 -10.96 -0.51 -7.19
CA ARG A 92 -11.81 -1.49 -7.91
C ARG A 92 -12.30 -0.99 -9.26
N LYS A 93 -12.10 0.29 -9.56
CA LYS A 93 -12.55 0.96 -10.79
C LYS A 93 -11.34 1.41 -11.58
N PRO A 94 -11.06 0.85 -12.76
CA PRO A 94 -9.89 1.24 -13.52
C PRO A 94 -9.94 2.71 -13.96
N LEU A 95 -8.79 3.32 -14.16
CA LEU A 95 -8.63 4.52 -14.97
C LEU A 95 -8.72 4.11 -16.45
N ASP A 96 -9.08 5.03 -17.30
CA ASP A 96 -9.10 4.81 -18.78
C ASP A 96 -7.69 5.05 -19.37
N GLU A 97 -6.69 4.43 -18.75
CA GLU A 97 -5.26 4.59 -19.06
C GLU A 97 -4.53 3.29 -18.76
N GLN A 98 -3.39 3.07 -19.45
CA GLN A 98 -2.50 1.95 -19.18
C GLN A 98 -1.16 2.42 -18.59
N PHE A 99 -0.59 1.58 -17.73
CA PHE A 99 0.65 1.85 -17.00
C PHE A 99 1.66 0.73 -17.24
N SER A 100 2.92 1.09 -17.39
CA SER A 100 4.02 0.12 -17.45
C SER A 100 4.19 -0.63 -16.15
N TYR A 101 3.93 0.06 -15.01
CA TYR A 101 4.01 -0.51 -13.68
C TYR A 101 2.81 -0.11 -12.83
N ILE A 102 2.30 -1.08 -12.05
CA ILE A 102 1.23 -0.86 -11.05
C ILE A 102 1.74 -1.32 -9.70
N PHE A 103 1.86 -0.39 -8.76
CA PHE A 103 2.29 -0.68 -7.40
C PHE A 103 1.14 -0.52 -6.42
N ASN A 104 0.96 -1.49 -5.54
CA ASN A 104 0.10 -1.42 -4.38
C ASN A 104 0.94 -1.74 -3.15
N LEU A 105 1.39 -0.70 -2.47
CA LEU A 105 2.41 -0.77 -1.44
C LEU A 105 1.80 -0.66 -0.05
N PHE A 106 2.53 -1.17 0.92
CA PHE A 106 2.27 -0.98 2.34
C PHE A 106 0.93 -1.55 2.83
N THR A 107 0.55 -2.73 2.32
CA THR A 107 -0.70 -3.41 2.67
C THR A 107 -1.93 -2.52 2.43
N SER A 108 -2.06 -1.94 1.23
CA SER A 108 -3.27 -1.21 0.82
C SER A 108 -4.35 -2.14 0.21
N PHE A 109 -4.04 -3.41 -0.03
CA PHE A 109 -4.93 -4.47 -0.50
C PHE A 109 -5.57 -5.22 0.68
N GLY A 110 -6.69 -5.94 0.47
CA GLY A 110 -7.25 -6.86 1.46
C GLY A 110 -8.16 -6.22 2.52
N TYR A 111 -8.63 -4.98 2.33
CA TYR A 111 -9.51 -4.28 3.26
C TYR A 111 -11.01 -4.54 3.00
N PHE A 112 -11.36 -5.27 1.95
CA PHE A 112 -12.74 -5.44 1.54
C PHE A 112 -13.44 -6.57 2.29
N LYS A 113 -14.67 -6.31 2.75
CA LYS A 113 -15.52 -7.32 3.40
C LYS A 113 -16.02 -8.37 2.43
N ASP A 114 -16.30 -7.98 1.18
CA ASP A 114 -16.71 -8.91 0.11
C ASP A 114 -15.44 -9.42 -0.61
N PRO A 115 -15.17 -10.74 -0.58
CA PRO A 115 -14.01 -11.32 -1.29
C PRO A 115 -14.01 -11.06 -2.80
N LYS A 116 -15.19 -10.79 -3.40
CA LYS A 116 -15.30 -10.42 -4.81
C LYS A 116 -14.60 -9.09 -5.11
N ASP A 117 -14.46 -8.22 -4.11
CA ASP A 117 -13.81 -6.93 -4.31
C ASP A 117 -12.29 -7.06 -4.48
N ASN A 118 -11.66 -8.08 -3.89
CA ASN A 118 -10.27 -8.42 -4.19
C ASN A 118 -10.12 -8.81 -5.68
N ILE A 119 -11.05 -9.61 -6.22
CA ILE A 119 -11.06 -9.98 -7.64
C ILE A 119 -11.30 -8.74 -8.53
N ARG A 120 -12.27 -7.89 -8.19
CA ARG A 120 -12.54 -6.63 -8.94
C ARG A 120 -11.32 -5.71 -8.95
N THR A 121 -10.60 -5.63 -7.84
CA THR A 121 -9.36 -4.84 -7.75
C THR A 121 -8.29 -5.38 -8.69
N LEU A 122 -8.05 -6.68 -8.68
CA LEU A 122 -7.06 -7.30 -9.58
C LEU A 122 -7.48 -7.23 -11.06
N GLN A 123 -8.79 -7.34 -11.35
CA GLN A 123 -9.31 -7.09 -12.71
C GLN A 123 -9.06 -5.65 -13.16
N ALA A 124 -9.23 -4.67 -12.25
CA ALA A 124 -8.89 -3.29 -12.54
C ALA A 124 -7.39 -3.11 -12.79
N PHE A 125 -6.52 -3.79 -12.02
CA PHE A 125 -5.07 -3.80 -12.25
C PHE A 125 -4.75 -4.42 -13.62
N ARG A 126 -5.33 -5.59 -13.94
CA ARG A 126 -5.13 -6.26 -15.23
C ARG A 126 -5.52 -5.38 -16.41
N THR A 127 -6.64 -4.66 -16.31
CA THR A 127 -7.13 -3.76 -17.35
C THR A 127 -6.20 -2.58 -17.60
N GLN A 128 -5.56 -2.06 -16.55
CA GLN A 128 -4.68 -0.90 -16.58
C GLN A 128 -3.21 -1.26 -16.83
N LEU A 129 -2.85 -2.53 -16.74
CA LEU A 129 -1.49 -2.96 -16.99
C LEU A 129 -1.23 -2.98 -18.51
N ALA A 130 -0.22 -2.23 -18.94
CA ALA A 130 0.20 -2.20 -20.33
C ALA A 130 0.67 -3.59 -20.81
N PRO A 131 0.74 -3.86 -22.13
CA PRO A 131 1.37 -5.07 -22.62
C PRO A 131 2.80 -5.21 -22.07
N ASN A 132 3.13 -6.37 -21.53
CA ASN A 132 4.39 -6.64 -20.79
C ASN A 132 4.61 -5.76 -19.54
N GLY A 133 3.58 -5.09 -19.07
CA GLY A 133 3.64 -4.33 -17.83
C GLY A 133 3.82 -5.25 -16.61
N VAL A 134 4.33 -4.68 -15.52
CA VAL A 134 4.63 -5.41 -14.27
C VAL A 134 3.88 -4.77 -13.11
N GLY A 135 3.25 -5.60 -12.30
CA GLY A 135 2.65 -5.15 -11.04
C GLY A 135 3.42 -5.65 -9.82
N LEU A 136 3.30 -4.91 -8.71
CA LEU A 136 3.82 -5.32 -7.43
C LEU A 136 2.80 -5.05 -6.33
N ILE A 137 2.51 -6.07 -5.52
CA ILE A 137 1.73 -5.94 -4.28
C ILE A 137 2.65 -6.22 -3.10
N ASP A 138 2.77 -5.25 -2.20
CA ASP A 138 3.44 -5.40 -0.92
C ASP A 138 2.39 -5.65 0.17
N TYR A 139 2.42 -6.83 0.75
CA TYR A 139 1.43 -7.31 1.70
C TYR A 139 2.07 -7.85 2.98
N LEU A 140 1.33 -7.84 4.08
CA LEU A 140 1.78 -8.51 5.31
C LEU A 140 1.89 -10.02 5.11
N ASN A 141 2.83 -10.67 5.77
CA ASN A 141 2.83 -12.12 5.89
C ASN A 141 1.93 -12.53 7.07
N PRO A 142 0.78 -13.21 6.82
CA PRO A 142 -0.16 -13.58 7.88
C PRO A 142 0.48 -14.38 9.02
N LYS A 143 1.30 -15.36 8.68
CA LYS A 143 1.96 -16.21 9.68
C LYS A 143 2.84 -15.41 10.62
N TRP A 144 3.69 -14.56 10.06
CA TRP A 144 4.57 -13.70 10.85
C TRP A 144 3.78 -12.68 11.67
N ALA A 145 2.74 -12.08 11.08
CA ALA A 145 1.90 -11.08 11.74
C ALA A 145 1.16 -11.66 12.95
N ILE A 146 0.68 -12.90 12.86
CA ILE A 146 0.02 -13.62 13.96
C ILE A 146 1.04 -13.99 15.05
N ASP A 147 2.18 -14.57 14.66
CA ASP A 147 3.20 -15.02 15.61
C ASP A 147 3.85 -13.86 16.39
N ASN A 148 3.87 -12.66 15.83
CA ASN A 148 4.47 -11.46 16.42
C ASN A 148 3.42 -10.42 16.84
N LEU A 149 2.17 -10.82 16.99
CA LEU A 149 1.09 -9.89 17.31
C LEU A 149 1.28 -9.27 18.71
N LYS A 150 1.36 -7.96 18.76
CA LYS A 150 1.23 -7.22 20.03
C LYS A 150 -0.25 -6.87 20.21
N GLU A 151 -0.92 -7.59 21.11
CA GLU A 151 -2.35 -7.41 21.35
C GLU A 151 -2.68 -5.99 21.85
N ASN A 152 -1.87 -5.44 22.75
CA ASN A 152 -2.07 -4.11 23.30
C ASN A 152 -0.78 -3.30 23.19
N GLU A 153 -0.91 -2.06 22.77
CA GLU A 153 0.21 -1.14 22.61
C GLU A 153 -0.26 0.30 22.81
N GLN A 154 0.57 1.11 23.49
CA GLN A 154 0.37 2.55 23.56
C GLN A 154 1.50 3.25 22.80
N ILE A 155 1.13 4.19 21.95
CA ILE A 155 2.08 5.01 21.18
C ILE A 155 1.75 6.47 21.42
N GLU A 156 2.72 7.24 21.89
CA GLU A 156 2.62 8.69 21.93
C GLU A 156 3.26 9.30 20.68
N GLN A 157 2.49 10.04 19.91
CA GLN A 157 2.96 10.68 18.70
C GLN A 157 2.32 12.06 18.53
N GLU A 158 3.13 13.09 18.29
CA GLU A 158 2.67 14.49 18.15
C GLU A 158 1.81 14.96 19.37
N GLY A 159 2.15 14.49 20.56
CA GLY A 159 1.40 14.82 21.81
C GLY A 159 0.05 14.12 21.95
N ILE A 160 -0.26 13.15 21.09
CA ILE A 160 -1.48 12.33 21.16
C ILE A 160 -1.08 10.93 21.63
N LEU A 161 -1.70 10.45 22.71
CA LEU A 161 -1.57 9.08 23.18
C LEU A 161 -2.60 8.19 22.47
N PHE A 162 -2.13 7.25 21.68
CA PHE A 162 -2.94 6.27 20.97
C PHE A 162 -2.94 4.94 21.73
N ASP A 163 -4.13 4.47 22.13
CA ASP A 163 -4.35 3.12 22.62
C ASP A 163 -4.70 2.21 21.46
N ILE A 164 -3.85 1.21 21.23
CA ILE A 164 -3.99 0.29 20.09
C ILE A 164 -4.26 -1.11 20.62
N GLN A 165 -5.33 -1.71 20.15
CA GLN A 165 -5.71 -3.06 20.45
C GLN A 165 -5.77 -3.88 19.14
N ARG A 166 -5.03 -5.00 19.08
CA ARG A 166 -5.04 -5.88 17.93
C ARG A 166 -5.64 -7.22 18.29
N SER A 167 -6.39 -7.78 17.36
CA SER A 167 -6.97 -9.12 17.49
C SER A 167 -7.00 -9.82 16.14
N VAL A 168 -7.08 -11.14 16.18
CA VAL A 168 -7.12 -11.99 14.98
C VAL A 168 -8.28 -12.95 15.11
N ASP A 169 -8.98 -13.16 14.00
CA ASP A 169 -9.85 -14.30 13.82
C ASP A 169 -9.31 -15.21 12.69
N LYS A 170 -10.12 -16.16 12.21
CA LYS A 170 -9.71 -17.09 11.15
C LYS A 170 -9.38 -16.41 9.81
N LYS A 171 -9.86 -15.20 9.59
CA LYS A 171 -9.84 -14.54 8.28
C LYS A 171 -9.22 -13.14 8.31
N TRP A 172 -9.27 -12.47 9.45
CA TRP A 172 -8.95 -11.06 9.58
C TRP A 172 -8.00 -10.77 10.71
N ILE A 173 -7.11 -9.82 10.49
CA ILE A 173 -6.42 -9.10 11.55
C ILE A 173 -7.10 -7.75 11.73
N PHE A 174 -7.40 -7.42 12.98
CA PHE A 174 -8.05 -6.17 13.37
C PHE A 174 -7.08 -5.30 14.16
N LYS A 175 -7.21 -4.00 13.98
CA LYS A 175 -6.51 -3.00 14.78
C LYS A 175 -7.51 -1.92 15.19
N ASP A 176 -7.88 -1.92 16.46
CA ASP A 176 -8.69 -0.89 17.08
C ASP A 176 -7.76 0.19 17.63
N ILE A 177 -7.99 1.43 17.25
CA ILE A 177 -7.20 2.59 17.62
C ILE A 177 -8.13 3.55 18.37
N ARG A 178 -7.78 3.91 19.59
CA ARG A 178 -8.52 4.87 20.41
C ARG A 178 -7.59 5.95 20.88
N PHE A 179 -8.06 7.18 20.90
CA PHE A 179 -7.32 8.33 21.43
C PHE A 179 -8.26 9.48 21.77
N LYS A 180 -7.73 10.46 22.46
CA LYS A 180 -8.48 11.65 22.87
C LYS A 180 -7.73 12.91 22.46
N VAL A 181 -8.44 13.86 21.86
CA VAL A 181 -7.92 15.18 21.49
C VAL A 181 -8.96 16.23 21.87
N ASN A 182 -8.55 17.29 22.56
CA ASN A 182 -9.42 18.40 22.99
C ASN A 182 -10.70 17.92 23.73
N ASN A 183 -10.56 16.95 24.63
CA ASN A 183 -11.66 16.31 25.36
C ASN A 183 -12.68 15.54 24.49
N GLN A 184 -12.38 15.31 23.21
CA GLN A 184 -13.19 14.49 22.30
C GLN A 184 -12.54 13.12 22.12
N ASP A 185 -13.33 12.05 22.27
CA ASP A 185 -12.89 10.67 22.06
C ASP A 185 -13.02 10.29 20.58
N TYR A 186 -12.00 9.61 20.07
CA TYR A 186 -11.94 9.07 18.70
C TYR A 186 -11.68 7.57 18.75
N ALA A 187 -12.33 6.84 17.85
CA ALA A 187 -12.12 5.42 17.70
C ALA A 187 -12.14 5.04 16.21
N PHE A 188 -11.15 4.26 15.78
CA PHE A 188 -11.05 3.71 14.42
C PHE A 188 -10.79 2.22 14.48
N ARG A 189 -11.30 1.49 13.50
CA ARG A 189 -10.97 0.08 13.31
C ARG A 189 -10.42 -0.11 11.90
N GLU A 190 -9.23 -0.67 11.83
CA GLU A 190 -8.66 -1.25 10.62
C GLU A 190 -8.93 -2.76 10.63
N GLN A 191 -9.18 -3.31 9.45
CA GLN A 191 -9.25 -4.75 9.25
C GLN A 191 -8.56 -5.11 7.95
N VAL A 192 -7.73 -6.15 7.99
CA VAL A 192 -7.03 -6.66 6.80
C VAL A 192 -7.26 -8.17 6.72
N GLU A 193 -7.58 -8.66 5.53
CA GLU A 193 -7.74 -10.09 5.29
C GLU A 193 -6.40 -10.79 5.42
N LEU A 194 -6.38 -11.99 6.01
CA LEU A 194 -5.16 -12.78 6.17
C LEU A 194 -4.92 -13.63 4.91
N LEU A 195 -4.52 -12.98 3.82
CA LEU A 195 -4.24 -13.64 2.54
C LEU A 195 -2.82 -14.21 2.53
N GLU A 196 -2.72 -15.52 2.35
CA GLU A 196 -1.46 -16.22 2.16
C GLU A 196 -1.02 -16.17 0.68
N LEU A 197 0.21 -16.56 0.39
CA LEU A 197 0.74 -16.64 -0.98
C LEU A 197 -0.15 -17.49 -1.90
N SER A 198 -0.69 -18.62 -1.40
CA SER A 198 -1.61 -19.48 -2.14
C SER A 198 -2.92 -18.81 -2.53
N ASP A 199 -3.41 -17.89 -1.68
CA ASP A 199 -4.61 -17.10 -1.98
C ASP A 199 -4.32 -16.10 -3.11
N PHE A 200 -3.18 -15.41 -3.08
CA PHE A 200 -2.75 -14.52 -4.15
C PHE A 200 -2.58 -15.25 -5.48
N VAL A 201 -1.93 -16.42 -5.50
CA VAL A 201 -1.81 -17.25 -6.70
C VAL A 201 -3.19 -17.60 -7.27
N SER A 202 -4.14 -17.97 -6.39
CA SER A 202 -5.52 -18.28 -6.78
C SER A 202 -6.27 -17.05 -7.31
N LEU A 203 -6.06 -15.88 -6.71
CA LEU A 203 -6.66 -14.62 -7.15
C LEU A 203 -6.08 -14.17 -8.50
N PHE A 204 -4.78 -14.26 -8.70
CA PHE A 204 -4.11 -13.95 -9.96
C PHE A 204 -4.63 -14.82 -11.08
N ALA A 205 -4.72 -16.14 -10.87
CA ALA A 205 -5.26 -17.06 -11.89
C ALA A 205 -6.70 -16.74 -12.31
N LYS A 206 -7.53 -16.17 -11.41
CA LYS A 206 -8.91 -15.76 -11.70
C LYS A 206 -9.01 -14.43 -12.44
N THR A 207 -7.91 -13.72 -12.59
CA THR A 207 -7.87 -12.36 -13.16
C THR A 207 -6.88 -12.23 -14.30
N ASP A 208 -6.45 -13.36 -14.88
CA ASP A 208 -5.47 -13.44 -15.97
C ASP A 208 -4.14 -12.73 -15.64
N LEU A 209 -3.76 -12.79 -14.37
CA LEU A 209 -2.47 -12.35 -13.85
C LEU A 209 -1.64 -13.58 -13.46
N GLN A 210 -0.33 -13.46 -13.50
CA GLN A 210 0.60 -14.52 -13.13
C GLN A 210 1.63 -13.99 -12.15
N LEU A 211 1.88 -14.73 -11.07
CA LEU A 211 3.00 -14.46 -10.17
C LEU A 211 4.30 -14.77 -10.90
N VAL A 212 5.18 -13.78 -10.98
CA VAL A 212 6.49 -13.89 -11.65
C VAL A 212 7.62 -14.09 -10.65
N ASP A 213 7.57 -13.35 -9.54
CA ASP A 213 8.57 -13.41 -8.49
C ASP A 213 7.97 -12.97 -7.14
N PHE A 214 8.63 -13.28 -6.02
CA PHE A 214 8.17 -12.81 -4.71
C PHE A 214 9.31 -12.76 -3.68
N PHE A 215 9.20 -11.82 -2.75
CA PHE A 215 10.21 -11.54 -1.73
C PHE A 215 9.58 -11.44 -0.34
N GLY A 216 10.42 -11.49 0.69
CA GLY A 216 9.99 -11.61 2.09
C GLY A 216 10.07 -10.33 2.92
N ASP A 217 10.76 -9.32 2.46
CA ASP A 217 11.03 -8.07 3.19
C ASP A 217 11.36 -6.92 2.24
N TYR A 218 11.58 -5.72 2.79
CA TYR A 218 11.91 -4.52 2.03
C TYR A 218 13.35 -4.49 1.47
N GLU A 219 14.22 -5.41 1.89
CA GLU A 219 15.51 -5.67 1.28
C GLU A 219 15.41 -6.57 0.04
N LEU A 220 14.21 -7.06 -0.28
CA LEU A 220 13.92 -8.01 -1.36
C LEU A 220 14.67 -9.35 -1.18
N ASN A 221 14.85 -9.79 0.07
CA ASN A 221 15.34 -11.13 0.36
C ASN A 221 14.29 -12.20 0.02
N SER A 222 14.76 -13.43 -0.22
CA SER A 222 13.89 -14.58 -0.49
C SER A 222 12.84 -14.77 0.60
N PHE A 223 11.61 -15.04 0.19
CA PHE A 223 10.50 -15.26 1.12
C PHE A 223 10.67 -16.54 1.93
N ASN A 224 10.43 -16.42 3.21
CA ASN A 224 10.29 -17.54 4.14
C ASN A 224 9.04 -17.37 4.98
N VAL A 225 8.09 -18.31 4.93
CA VAL A 225 6.79 -18.19 5.58
C VAL A 225 6.85 -17.91 7.09
N LYS A 226 7.90 -18.38 7.78
CA LYS A 226 8.06 -18.23 9.24
C LYS A 226 8.80 -16.93 9.65
N HIS A 227 9.69 -16.47 8.81
CA HIS A 227 10.65 -15.41 9.17
C HIS A 227 10.43 -14.10 8.42
N SER A 228 9.87 -14.14 7.23
CA SER A 228 9.58 -12.94 6.45
C SER A 228 8.40 -12.18 7.03
N ASN A 229 8.56 -10.88 7.23
CA ASN A 229 7.48 -10.02 7.72
C ASN A 229 6.54 -9.54 6.61
N ARG A 230 6.95 -9.66 5.34
CA ARG A 230 6.20 -9.24 4.16
C ARG A 230 6.00 -10.39 3.18
N GLN A 231 5.06 -10.18 2.27
CA GLN A 231 4.88 -10.86 1.00
C GLN A 231 4.90 -9.78 -0.08
N ILE A 232 6.00 -9.68 -0.81
CA ILE A 232 6.15 -8.74 -1.91
C ILE A 232 6.04 -9.53 -3.20
N LEU A 233 4.91 -9.39 -3.87
CA LEU A 233 4.49 -10.21 -5.00
C LEU A 233 4.66 -9.43 -6.30
N ILE A 234 5.47 -9.93 -7.22
CA ILE A 234 5.60 -9.37 -8.57
C ILE A 234 4.74 -10.20 -9.52
N TYR A 235 3.91 -9.54 -10.33
CA TYR A 235 2.98 -10.18 -11.25
C TYR A 235 2.96 -9.49 -12.63
N GLN A 236 2.50 -10.23 -13.62
CA GLN A 236 2.28 -9.77 -15.00
C GLN A 236 0.91 -10.19 -15.51
#